data_8f6f5c2a572183023b21a568765d41ca
#
_entry.id   8f6f5c2a572183023b21a568765d41ca
#
_cell.length_a   1.000
_cell.length_b   1.000
_cell.length_c   1.000
_cell.angle_alpha   90.00
_cell.angle_beta   90.00
_cell.angle_gamma   90.00
#
_symmetry.space_group_name_H-M   'P 1'
#
loop_
_entity.id
_entity.type
_entity.pdbx_description
1 polymer ?
#
loop_
_entity_poly.entity_id
_entity_poly.type
_entity_poly.pdbx_seq_one_letter_code
_entity_poly.pdbx_strand_id
1 'polypeptide(L)'
;MKREPGYFGDRELDLVYIAKRLKEALRLEEALTQAGFDYSVETDTYRGGIIFATERVGAFFYVEPDTAAPARELIVRNGMQPWTEDGA
;
A
#
# COMPACT_ATOMS: atom_id res chain seq x y z
N MET A 1 -5.24 8.64 -7.67
CA MET A 1 -6.44 7.90 -8.08
C MET A 1 -6.13 6.42 -8.24
N LYS A 2 -7.02 5.57 -7.77
CA LYS A 2 -6.84 4.13 -7.89
C LYS A 2 -6.87 3.70 -9.35
N ARG A 3 -5.85 2.96 -9.77
CA ARG A 3 -5.71 2.52 -11.16
C ARG A 3 -5.73 1.01 -11.26
N GLU A 4 -6.17 0.51 -12.41
CA GLU A 4 -6.07 -0.91 -12.74
C GLU A 4 -4.60 -1.30 -12.90
N PRO A 5 -4.23 -2.55 -12.59
CA PRO A 5 -2.83 -2.97 -12.73
C PRO A 5 -2.24 -2.70 -14.10
N GLY A 6 -3.03 -2.86 -15.16
CA GLY A 6 -2.57 -2.62 -16.53
C GLY A 6 -2.25 -1.17 -16.86
N TYR A 7 -2.71 -0.23 -16.03
CA TYR A 7 -2.45 1.19 -16.25
C TYR A 7 -0.96 1.51 -16.26
N PHE A 8 -0.19 0.84 -15.41
CA PHE A 8 1.24 1.09 -15.27
C PHE A 8 2.08 0.32 -16.29
N GLY A 9 1.47 -0.54 -17.09
CA GLY A 9 2.18 -1.33 -18.08
C GLY A 9 3.15 -2.31 -17.42
N ASP A 10 4.36 -2.42 -17.97
CA ASP A 10 5.40 -3.32 -17.46
C ASP A 10 6.29 -2.67 -16.41
N ARG A 11 5.96 -1.47 -15.95
CA ARG A 11 6.77 -0.77 -14.96
C ARG A 11 6.72 -1.45 -13.61
N GLU A 12 7.86 -1.52 -12.94
CA GLU A 12 7.91 -1.98 -11.56
C GLU A 12 7.29 -0.94 -10.66
N LEU A 13 6.49 -1.41 -9.71
CA LEU A 13 5.87 -0.54 -8.71
C LEU A 13 6.47 -0.85 -7.35
N ASP A 14 6.49 0.16 -6.49
CA ASP A 14 6.96 0.00 -5.11
C ASP A 14 5.79 -0.23 -4.18
N LEU A 15 5.92 -1.22 -3.32
CA LEU A 15 4.96 -1.48 -2.26
C LEU A 15 5.15 -0.42 -1.16
N VAL A 16 4.10 0.29 -0.80
CA VAL A 16 4.18 1.35 0.21
C VAL A 16 3.33 1.08 1.45
N TYR A 17 2.36 0.18 1.35
CA TYR A 17 1.51 -0.13 2.51
C TYR A 17 0.79 -1.45 2.33
N ILE A 18 0.62 -2.17 3.42
CA ILE A 18 -0.22 -3.37 3.46
C ILE A 18 -1.32 -3.09 4.47
N ALA A 19 -2.54 -2.89 3.97
CA ALA A 19 -3.69 -2.66 4.84
C ALA A 19 -4.23 -4.01 5.30
N LYS A 20 -4.27 -4.20 6.60
CA LYS A 20 -4.71 -5.46 7.21
C LYS A 20 -6.20 -5.44 7.52
N ARG A 21 -6.83 -4.28 7.42
CA ARG A 21 -8.26 -4.09 7.69
C ARG A 21 -8.87 -3.24 6.59
N LEU A 22 -10.11 -3.54 6.25
CA LEU A 22 -10.85 -2.79 5.22
C LEU A 22 -10.90 -1.30 5.53
N LYS A 23 -11.11 -0.95 6.79
CA LYS A 23 -11.20 0.46 7.19
C LYS A 23 -9.91 1.22 6.88
N GLU A 24 -8.75 0.60 7.14
CA GLU A 24 -7.46 1.20 6.81
C GLU A 24 -7.30 1.37 5.30
N ALA A 25 -7.68 0.33 4.55
CA ALA A 25 -7.58 0.37 3.10
C ALA A 25 -8.40 1.53 2.52
N LEU A 26 -9.63 1.68 2.98
CA LEU A 26 -10.51 2.74 2.49
C LEU A 26 -9.97 4.13 2.84
N ARG A 27 -9.43 4.30 4.05
CA ARG A 27 -8.83 5.57 4.45
C ARG A 27 -7.64 5.92 3.57
N LEU A 28 -6.79 4.95 3.26
CA LEU A 28 -5.61 5.21 2.46
C LEU A 28 -5.98 5.46 1.01
N GLU A 29 -6.95 4.74 0.47
CA GLU A 29 -7.44 5.01 -0.89
C GLU A 29 -7.91 6.45 -1.00
N GLU A 30 -8.68 6.91 -0.04
CA GLU A 30 -9.17 8.29 -0.04
C GLU A 30 -8.04 9.30 0.06
N ALA A 31 -7.09 9.08 0.96
CA ALA A 31 -5.96 9.98 1.16
C ALA A 31 -5.09 10.10 -0.09
N LEU A 32 -4.77 8.98 -0.72
CA LEU A 32 -3.95 8.97 -1.93
C LEU A 32 -4.67 9.63 -3.10
N THR A 33 -5.97 9.37 -3.24
CA THR A 33 -6.77 9.97 -4.30
C THR A 33 -6.88 11.48 -4.13
N GLN A 34 -7.13 11.95 -2.92
CA GLN A 34 -7.22 13.39 -2.65
C GLN A 34 -5.89 14.11 -2.87
N ALA A 35 -4.79 13.43 -2.59
CA ALA A 35 -3.46 14.01 -2.79
C ALA A 35 -3.00 13.94 -4.25
N GLY A 36 -3.77 13.30 -5.12
CA GLY A 36 -3.46 13.25 -6.55
C GLY A 36 -2.49 12.16 -6.95
N PHE A 37 -2.23 11.17 -6.08
CA PHE A 37 -1.37 10.06 -6.43
C PHE A 37 -2.10 9.02 -7.27
N ASP A 38 -1.41 8.44 -8.24
CA ASP A 38 -1.86 7.24 -8.93
C ASP A 38 -1.30 6.02 -8.20
N TYR A 39 -2.15 5.04 -7.93
CA TYR A 39 -1.78 3.87 -7.16
C TYR A 39 -2.58 2.66 -7.59
N SER A 40 -2.06 1.49 -7.26
CA SER A 40 -2.72 0.22 -7.51
C SER A 40 -2.92 -0.50 -6.19
N VAL A 41 -4.03 -1.22 -6.05
CA VAL A 41 -4.31 -2.00 -4.84
C VAL A 41 -4.56 -3.44 -5.27
N GLU A 42 -3.82 -4.36 -4.68
CA GLU A 42 -4.00 -5.79 -4.95
C GLU A 42 -4.27 -6.51 -3.64
N THR A 43 -5.24 -7.42 -3.66
CA THR A 43 -5.46 -8.31 -2.52
C THR A 43 -4.49 -9.48 -2.64
N ASP A 44 -3.78 -9.74 -1.56
CA ASP A 44 -2.83 -10.86 -1.52
C ASP A 44 -2.72 -11.34 -0.09
N THR A 45 -2.03 -12.46 0.09
CA THR A 45 -1.82 -13.04 1.40
C THR A 45 -0.49 -12.58 1.98
N TYR A 46 -0.45 -12.49 3.31
CA TYR A 46 0.78 -12.20 4.04
C TYR A 46 0.80 -13.07 5.30
N ARG A 47 1.99 -13.28 5.85
CA ARG A 47 2.12 -14.05 7.08
C ARG A 47 2.09 -13.13 8.28
N GLY A 48 1.19 -13.44 9.23
CA GLY A 48 1.10 -12.73 10.48
C GLY A 48 1.32 -13.67 11.66
N GLY A 49 1.67 -13.09 12.79
CA GLY A 49 1.86 -13.82 14.03
C GLY A 49 3.32 -14.20 14.28
N ILE A 50 3.65 -14.33 15.57
CA ILE A 50 5.02 -14.64 15.99
C ILE A 50 5.18 -16.10 16.32
N ILE A 51 4.20 -16.68 17.01
CA ILE A 51 4.26 -18.08 17.46
C ILE A 51 3.57 -18.99 16.46
N PHE A 52 2.41 -18.58 15.99
CA PHE A 52 1.66 -19.33 14.98
C PHE A 52 1.54 -18.45 13.75
N ALA A 53 2.44 -18.66 12.78
CA ALA A 53 2.39 -17.95 11.52
C ALA A 53 1.16 -18.42 10.73
N THR A 54 0.19 -17.54 10.54
CA THR A 54 -1.00 -17.80 9.77
C THR A 54 -1.05 -16.91 8.54
N GLU A 55 -1.60 -17.43 7.45
CA GLU A 55 -1.83 -16.62 6.27
C GLU A 55 -3.05 -15.73 6.49
N ARG A 56 -2.89 -14.46 6.15
CA ARG A 56 -3.97 -13.49 6.23
C ARG A 56 -4.06 -12.74 4.91
N VAL A 57 -5.23 -12.22 4.60
CA VAL A 57 -5.44 -11.44 3.39
C VAL A 57 -5.30 -9.96 3.72
N GLY A 58 -4.55 -9.25 2.88
CA GLY A 58 -4.37 -7.82 3.02
C GLY A 58 -4.54 -7.10 1.69
N ALA A 59 -4.65 -5.79 1.75
CA ALA A 59 -4.67 -4.93 0.57
C ALA A 59 -3.29 -4.30 0.43
N PHE A 60 -2.61 -4.64 -0.65
CA PHE A 60 -1.25 -4.18 -0.94
C PHE A 60 -1.32 -2.97 -1.85
N PHE A 61 -0.75 -1.86 -1.39
CA PHE A 61 -0.77 -0.59 -2.10
C PHE A 61 0.57 -0.35 -2.79
N TYR A 62 0.50 -0.13 -4.10
CA TYR A 62 1.69 0.08 -4.95
C TYR A 62 1.63 1.44 -5.61
N VAL A 63 2.79 2.08 -5.73
CA VAL A 63 2.94 3.35 -6.48
C VAL A 63 4.19 3.26 -7.35
N GLU A 64 4.31 4.17 -8.29
CA GLU A 64 5.53 4.25 -9.09
C GLU A 64 6.71 4.66 -8.22
N PRO A 65 7.94 4.19 -8.53
CA PRO A 65 9.10 4.45 -7.67
C PRO A 65 9.36 5.93 -7.39
N ASP A 66 9.14 6.80 -8.37
CA ASP A 66 9.38 8.22 -8.19
C ASP A 66 8.37 8.92 -7.29
N THR A 67 7.24 8.27 -7.01
CA THR A 67 6.24 8.80 -6.08
C THR A 67 6.22 8.05 -4.74
N ALA A 68 7.10 7.07 -4.56
CA ALA A 68 7.11 6.26 -3.35
C ALA A 68 7.43 7.07 -2.09
N ALA A 69 8.45 7.93 -2.14
CA ALA A 69 8.82 8.72 -0.98
C ALA A 69 7.70 9.66 -0.52
N PRO A 70 7.11 10.50 -1.41
CA PRO A 70 5.99 11.34 -0.98
C PRO A 70 4.76 10.55 -0.58
N ALA A 71 4.52 9.38 -1.16
CA ALA A 71 3.40 8.52 -0.74
C ALA A 71 3.61 8.01 0.69
N ARG A 72 4.84 7.60 1.03
CA ARG A 72 5.16 7.16 2.38
C ARG A 72 5.01 8.29 3.40
N GLU A 73 5.39 9.51 3.04
CA GLU A 73 5.19 10.67 3.89
C GLU A 73 3.70 10.92 4.16
N LEU A 74 2.87 10.78 3.14
CA LEU A 74 1.43 10.93 3.31
C LEU A 74 0.87 9.88 4.26
N ILE A 75 1.33 8.65 4.13
CA ILE A 75 0.91 7.54 4.99
C ILE A 75 1.24 7.86 6.45
N VAL A 76 2.45 8.33 6.71
CA VAL A 76 2.87 8.71 8.07
C VAL A 76 1.99 9.85 8.60
N ARG A 77 1.71 10.86 7.79
CA ARG A 77 0.88 11.98 8.21
C ARG A 77 -0.55 11.56 8.56
N ASN A 78 -1.01 10.46 7.99
CA ASN A 78 -2.34 9.93 8.31
C ASN A 78 -2.33 8.96 9.48
N GLY A 79 -1.24 8.89 10.22
CA GLY A 79 -1.14 8.07 11.41
C GLY A 79 -0.93 6.59 11.13
N MET A 80 -0.53 6.24 9.93
CA MET A 80 -0.26 4.86 9.54
C MET A 80 1.24 4.67 9.32
N GLN A 81 1.68 3.42 9.36
CA GLN A 81 3.09 3.10 9.15
C GLN A 81 3.30 2.52 7.77
N PRO A 82 4.10 3.19 6.93
CA PRO A 82 4.34 2.67 5.58
C PRO A 82 5.17 1.40 5.60
N TRP A 83 4.98 0.57 4.59
CA TRP A 83 5.82 -0.59 4.39
C TRP A 83 7.14 -0.17 3.76
N THR A 84 8.24 -0.74 4.25
CA THR A 84 9.58 -0.51 3.68
C THR A 84 10.30 -1.85 3.56
N GLU A 85 11.29 -1.89 2.68
CA GLU A 85 12.08 -3.11 2.48
C GLU A 85 12.86 -3.53 3.71
N ASP A 86 13.13 -2.59 4.61
CA ASP A 86 13.84 -2.88 5.85
C ASP A 86 13.00 -3.61 6.88
N GLY A 87 11.77 -3.93 6.55
CA GLY A 87 10.88 -4.68 7.41
C GLY A 87 10.36 -3.92 8.61
N ALA A 88 10.48 -2.62 8.57
CA ALA A 88 10.01 -1.78 9.66
C ALA A 88 8.50 -1.67 9.68
#